data_12699bc255980560f251875343fcb0c8
#
_entry.id   12699bc255980560f251875343fcb0c8
#
_cell.length_a   1.000
_cell.length_b   1.000
_cell.length_c   1.000
_cell.angle_alpha   90.00
_cell.angle_beta   90.00
_cell.angle_gamma   90.00
#
_symmetry.space_group_name_H-M   'P 1'
#
loop_
_entity.id
_entity.type
_entity.pdbx_description
1 polymer ?
#
loop_
_entity_poly.entity_id
_entity_poly.type
_entity_poly.pdbx_seq_one_letter_code
_entity_poly.pdbx_strand_id
1 'polypeptide(L)'
;QHVTPANAVLAISGDVSEKTIRETIDGLFKGWKGPLNALGKDSVIAKKRDVAVDRDMMQNHLIFGFLGPGLIDDDRYAVEVLDSILSGMGGRIHKVLREENPYAYALTFFNQMAFDVGGMGIYIGTDRKLVKEVNRIAKSEIQKIVKEGFSDEEVKNAKNYLLGNHYISMQSNGAIAMSMCLDAMYGMKPGFFKVWPKHIEKVTLNDVNRVARKYLDLEKMVSVNVGGKD
;
A
#
# COMPACT_ATOMS: atom_id res chain seq x y z
N GLN A 1 -23.92 7.85 -10.54
CA GLN A 1 -23.63 6.91 -11.65
C GLN A 1 -23.03 5.57 -11.17
N HIS A 2 -22.35 5.54 -10.02
CA HIS A 2 -21.59 4.35 -9.55
C HIS A 2 -22.27 3.62 -8.38
N VAL A 3 -23.25 4.19 -7.73
CA VAL A 3 -23.97 3.57 -6.61
C VAL A 3 -25.23 2.89 -7.16
N THR A 4 -25.10 1.62 -7.50
CA THR A 4 -26.19 0.75 -8.00
C THR A 4 -26.15 -0.57 -7.25
N PRO A 5 -27.26 -1.32 -7.16
CA PRO A 5 -27.28 -2.61 -6.49
C PRO A 5 -26.32 -3.63 -7.13
N ALA A 6 -26.11 -3.53 -8.44
CA ALA A 6 -25.18 -4.40 -9.15
C ALA A 6 -23.70 -4.09 -8.85
N ASN A 7 -23.41 -2.91 -8.29
CA ASN A 7 -22.06 -2.44 -7.94
C ASN A 7 -21.94 -2.15 -6.43
N ALA A 8 -22.73 -2.82 -5.61
CA ALA A 8 -22.70 -2.65 -4.16
C ALA A 8 -22.52 -4.00 -3.46
N VAL A 9 -21.75 -3.98 -2.39
CA VAL A 9 -21.57 -5.12 -1.49
C VAL A 9 -21.99 -4.73 -0.11
N LEU A 10 -22.83 -5.56 0.52
CA LEU A 10 -23.18 -5.43 1.92
C LEU A 10 -22.64 -6.63 2.68
N ALA A 11 -21.86 -6.38 3.71
CA ALA A 11 -21.40 -7.41 4.62
C ALA A 11 -21.89 -7.10 6.05
N ILE A 12 -22.30 -8.12 6.77
CA ILE A 12 -22.80 -8.02 8.12
C ILE A 12 -22.06 -9.06 8.97
N SER A 13 -21.55 -8.62 10.12
CA SER A 13 -20.90 -9.48 11.10
C SER A 13 -21.43 -9.14 12.50
N GLY A 14 -21.89 -10.14 13.24
CA GLY A 14 -22.43 -9.95 14.58
C GLY A 14 -23.33 -11.10 15.00
N ASP A 15 -23.92 -10.99 16.18
CA ASP A 15 -24.91 -11.94 16.69
C ASP A 15 -26.31 -11.60 16.14
N VAL A 16 -26.53 -11.96 14.88
CA VAL A 16 -27.78 -11.69 14.14
C VAL A 16 -28.20 -12.91 13.34
N SER A 17 -29.51 -13.16 13.27
CA SER A 17 -30.01 -14.29 12.49
C SER A 17 -30.04 -13.95 10.98
N GLU A 18 -29.66 -14.90 10.14
CA GLU A 18 -29.68 -14.74 8.68
C GLU A 18 -31.10 -14.41 8.18
N LYS A 19 -32.15 -15.01 8.76
CA LYS A 19 -33.53 -14.77 8.41
C LYS A 19 -33.91 -13.29 8.62
N THR A 20 -33.61 -12.76 9.82
CA THR A 20 -33.91 -11.35 10.16
C THR A 20 -33.16 -10.38 9.24
N ILE A 21 -31.90 -10.69 8.91
CA ILE A 21 -31.09 -9.88 7.97
C ILE A 21 -31.76 -9.85 6.59
N ARG A 22 -32.11 -11.02 6.03
CA ARG A 22 -32.71 -11.11 4.70
C ARG A 22 -34.03 -10.35 4.63
N GLU A 23 -34.93 -10.56 5.57
CA GLU A 23 -36.22 -9.87 5.61
C GLU A 23 -36.05 -8.34 5.69
N THR A 24 -35.10 -7.87 6.49
CA THR A 24 -34.80 -6.44 6.62
C THR A 24 -34.21 -5.86 5.34
N ILE A 25 -33.24 -6.53 4.73
CA ILE A 25 -32.59 -6.08 3.50
C ILE A 25 -33.58 -6.04 2.33
N ASP A 26 -34.40 -7.10 2.18
CA ASP A 26 -35.41 -7.17 1.13
C ASP A 26 -36.43 -6.04 1.25
N GLY A 27 -36.76 -5.64 2.48
CA GLY A 27 -37.62 -4.49 2.75
C GLY A 27 -36.99 -3.15 2.43
N LEU A 28 -35.75 -2.93 2.88
CA LEU A 28 -35.03 -1.65 2.73
C LEU A 28 -34.62 -1.35 1.28
N PHE A 29 -34.23 -2.38 0.53
CA PHE A 29 -33.72 -2.22 -0.84
C PHE A 29 -34.74 -2.60 -1.92
N LYS A 30 -36.00 -2.81 -1.54
CA LYS A 30 -37.09 -3.11 -2.47
C LYS A 30 -37.21 -2.03 -3.55
N GLY A 31 -37.03 -2.43 -4.79
CA GLY A 31 -37.13 -1.52 -5.94
C GLY A 31 -35.85 -0.75 -6.28
N TRP A 32 -34.77 -0.91 -5.52
CA TRP A 32 -33.48 -0.36 -5.90
C TRP A 32 -32.92 -1.12 -7.11
N LYS A 33 -32.79 -0.43 -8.25
CA LYS A 33 -32.35 -0.98 -9.53
C LYS A 33 -31.24 -0.13 -10.12
N GLY A 34 -30.38 -0.76 -10.91
CA GLY A 34 -29.31 -0.08 -11.64
C GLY A 34 -28.36 -1.06 -12.30
N PRO A 35 -27.73 -0.66 -13.41
CA PRO A 35 -26.80 -1.52 -14.13
C PRO A 35 -25.48 -1.68 -13.39
N LEU A 36 -24.76 -2.75 -13.70
CA LEU A 36 -23.35 -2.87 -13.43
C LEU A 36 -22.58 -2.01 -14.45
N ASN A 37 -21.95 -0.95 -13.99
CA ASN A 37 -21.09 -0.15 -14.85
C ASN A 37 -19.69 -0.75 -14.82
N ALA A 38 -19.19 -1.17 -15.98
CA ALA A 38 -17.83 -1.66 -16.11
C ALA A 38 -16.84 -0.54 -15.80
N LEU A 39 -15.87 -0.83 -14.94
CA LEU A 39 -14.70 0.01 -14.77
C LEU A 39 -13.77 -0.21 -15.98
N GLY A 40 -13.26 0.88 -16.56
CA GLY A 40 -12.24 0.77 -17.60
C GLY A 40 -10.98 0.11 -17.03
N LYS A 41 -10.25 -0.60 -17.87
CA LYS A 41 -8.90 -1.05 -17.47
C LYS A 41 -7.94 0.11 -17.58
N ASP A 42 -7.19 0.37 -16.52
CA ASP A 42 -6.11 1.34 -16.55
C ASP A 42 -4.90 0.76 -17.28
N SER A 43 -4.40 1.50 -18.25
CA SER A 43 -3.11 1.24 -18.86
C SER A 43 -2.10 2.26 -18.35
N VAL A 44 -1.17 1.83 -17.51
CA VAL A 44 -0.13 2.70 -16.98
C VAL A 44 1.22 2.29 -17.54
N ILE A 45 1.92 3.24 -18.13
CA ILE A 45 3.30 3.04 -18.60
C ILE A 45 4.23 3.66 -17.55
N ALA A 46 5.05 2.82 -16.92
CA ALA A 46 6.10 3.28 -16.03
C ALA A 46 7.13 4.11 -16.84
N LYS A 47 7.21 5.39 -16.56
CA LYS A 47 8.14 6.30 -17.21
C LYS A 47 8.81 7.16 -16.15
N LYS A 48 10.15 7.24 -16.21
CA LYS A 48 10.92 8.15 -15.37
C LYS A 48 10.43 9.58 -15.58
N ARG A 49 10.12 10.26 -14.48
CA ARG A 49 9.65 11.64 -14.53
C ARG A 49 10.07 12.38 -13.25
N ASP A 50 10.65 13.53 -13.41
CA ASP A 50 10.90 14.48 -12.32
C ASP A 50 9.93 15.66 -12.45
N VAL A 51 9.21 15.94 -11.36
CA VAL A 51 8.21 17.02 -11.28
C VAL A 51 8.55 17.91 -10.10
N ALA A 52 8.67 19.22 -10.36
CA ALA A 52 8.82 20.22 -9.30
C ALA A 52 7.65 21.19 -9.37
N VAL A 53 7.01 21.43 -8.24
CA VAL A 53 5.91 22.36 -8.10
C VAL A 53 6.31 23.42 -7.06
N ASP A 54 6.44 24.66 -7.50
CA ASP A 54 6.77 25.78 -6.63
C ASP A 54 5.55 26.18 -5.81
N ARG A 55 5.69 26.20 -4.50
CA ARG A 55 4.69 26.64 -3.53
C ARG A 55 5.39 27.37 -2.39
N ASP A 56 4.79 28.44 -1.93
CA ASP A 56 5.25 29.16 -0.74
C ASP A 56 4.89 28.34 0.51
N MET A 57 5.83 27.48 0.90
CA MET A 57 5.70 26.54 2.03
C MET A 57 7.00 26.51 2.81
N MET A 58 6.91 26.34 4.13
CA MET A 58 8.09 26.24 5.01
C MET A 58 8.87 24.95 4.81
N GLN A 59 8.23 23.89 4.35
CA GLN A 59 8.82 22.59 4.12
C GLN A 59 8.63 22.15 2.67
N ASN A 60 9.56 21.35 2.19
CA ASN A 60 9.42 20.65 0.92
C ASN A 60 8.96 19.23 1.15
N HIS A 61 8.08 18.77 0.27
CA HIS A 61 7.51 17.44 0.26
C HIS A 61 8.01 16.68 -0.96
N LEU A 62 8.77 15.62 -0.71
CA LEU A 62 9.34 14.77 -1.73
C LEU A 62 8.55 13.46 -1.81
N ILE A 63 8.27 13.00 -3.03
CA ILE A 63 7.74 11.65 -3.27
C ILE A 63 8.64 10.95 -4.30
N PHE A 64 9.08 9.75 -3.98
CA PHE A 64 9.71 8.81 -4.89
C PHE A 64 8.72 7.70 -5.17
N GLY A 65 7.98 7.82 -6.27
CA GLY A 65 6.87 6.93 -6.62
C GLY A 65 7.27 5.88 -7.65
N PHE A 66 6.76 4.69 -7.48
CA PHE A 66 6.92 3.54 -8.35
C PHE A 66 5.56 2.92 -8.65
N LEU A 67 5.43 2.23 -9.78
CA LEU A 67 4.29 1.34 -9.97
C LEU A 67 4.43 0.14 -9.02
N GLY A 68 3.31 -0.29 -8.47
CA GLY A 68 3.20 -1.46 -7.60
C GLY A 68 2.32 -2.54 -8.22
N PRO A 69 2.21 -3.71 -7.58
CA PRO A 69 1.31 -4.77 -8.01
C PRO A 69 -0.15 -4.34 -7.88
N GLY A 70 -1.00 -4.93 -8.71
CA GLY A 70 -2.44 -4.88 -8.51
C GLY A 70 -2.88 -5.84 -7.39
N LEU A 71 -4.14 -5.70 -6.96
CA LEU A 71 -4.73 -6.52 -5.89
C LEU A 71 -4.81 -8.02 -6.22
N ILE A 72 -4.88 -8.35 -7.51
CA ILE A 72 -4.94 -9.74 -7.98
C ILE A 72 -3.58 -10.32 -8.37
N ASP A 73 -2.50 -9.52 -8.29
CA ASP A 73 -1.13 -9.96 -8.60
C ASP A 73 -0.57 -10.79 -7.43
N ASP A 74 0.10 -11.90 -7.75
CA ASP A 74 0.73 -12.75 -6.75
C ASP A 74 1.89 -12.06 -6.00
N ASP A 75 2.51 -11.07 -6.63
CA ASP A 75 3.58 -10.27 -6.02
C ASP A 75 3.10 -9.43 -4.81
N ARG A 76 1.78 -9.21 -4.67
CA ARG A 76 1.23 -8.34 -3.63
C ARG A 76 1.69 -8.73 -2.22
N TYR A 77 1.75 -10.01 -1.91
CA TYR A 77 2.15 -10.47 -0.57
C TYR A 77 3.61 -10.19 -0.27
N ALA A 78 4.47 -10.40 -1.25
CA ALA A 78 5.89 -10.06 -1.12
C ALA A 78 6.10 -8.54 -1.03
N VAL A 79 5.29 -7.75 -1.73
CA VAL A 79 5.31 -6.28 -1.63
C VAL A 79 4.73 -5.80 -0.30
N GLU A 80 3.73 -6.46 0.29
CA GLU A 80 3.26 -6.15 1.64
C GLU A 80 4.36 -6.38 2.69
N VAL A 81 5.13 -7.46 2.56
CA VAL A 81 6.30 -7.71 3.42
C VAL A 81 7.39 -6.67 3.19
N LEU A 82 7.69 -6.33 1.92
CA LEU A 82 8.62 -5.26 1.58
C LEU A 82 8.20 -3.91 2.18
N ASP A 83 6.92 -3.55 2.05
CA ASP A 83 6.36 -2.33 2.67
C ASP A 83 6.57 -2.34 4.18
N SER A 84 6.28 -3.45 4.86
CA SER A 84 6.48 -3.59 6.30
C SER A 84 7.94 -3.41 6.72
N ILE A 85 8.91 -3.90 5.93
CA ILE A 85 10.34 -3.69 6.18
C ILE A 85 10.71 -2.21 6.02
N LEU A 86 10.21 -1.56 4.97
CA LEU A 86 10.58 -0.18 4.62
C LEU A 86 9.86 0.87 5.48
N SER A 87 8.62 0.58 5.91
CA SER A 87 7.80 1.47 6.75
C SER A 87 8.18 1.40 8.23
N GLY A 88 8.84 0.33 8.67
CA GLY A 88 9.24 0.15 10.06
C GLY A 88 10.23 1.23 10.54
N MET A 89 10.16 1.61 11.82
CA MET A 89 11.12 2.55 12.42
C MET A 89 12.58 2.08 12.30
N GLY A 90 12.82 0.78 12.19
CA GLY A 90 14.13 0.19 11.89
C GLY A 90 14.47 0.14 10.39
N GLY A 91 13.64 0.67 9.51
CA GLY A 91 13.88 0.69 8.06
C GLY A 91 15.14 1.49 7.71
N ARG A 92 15.93 1.00 6.75
CA ARG A 92 17.24 1.59 6.40
C ARG A 92 17.16 3.06 6.06
N ILE A 93 16.14 3.47 5.29
CA ILE A 93 15.96 4.89 4.90
C ILE A 93 15.58 5.74 6.11
N HIS A 94 14.74 5.20 7.01
CA HIS A 94 14.37 5.89 8.25
C HIS A 94 15.59 6.11 9.13
N LYS A 95 16.43 5.09 9.29
CA LYS A 95 17.66 5.18 10.06
C LYS A 95 18.59 6.29 9.55
N VAL A 96 18.86 6.31 8.24
CA VAL A 96 19.80 7.27 7.65
C VAL A 96 19.25 8.71 7.64
N LEU A 97 17.95 8.91 7.36
CA LEU A 97 17.38 10.25 7.18
C LEU A 97 16.79 10.86 8.47
N ARG A 98 16.59 10.07 9.52
CA ARG A 98 15.96 10.56 10.75
C ARG A 98 16.74 10.27 12.03
N GLU A 99 17.39 9.10 12.13
CA GLU A 99 18.13 8.73 13.34
C GLU A 99 19.59 9.22 13.27
N GLU A 100 20.27 8.95 12.17
CA GLU A 100 21.68 9.36 11.98
C GLU A 100 21.79 10.84 11.58
N ASN A 101 20.80 11.35 10.85
CA ASN A 101 20.75 12.72 10.39
C ASN A 101 19.33 13.31 10.57
N PRO A 102 19.17 14.50 11.15
CA PRO A 102 17.86 15.13 11.33
C PRO A 102 17.37 15.78 10.02
N TYR A 103 17.34 15.03 8.94
CA TYR A 103 17.03 15.54 7.60
C TYR A 103 15.56 15.42 7.24
N ALA A 104 14.82 14.49 7.87
CA ALA A 104 13.41 14.29 7.59
C ALA A 104 12.53 14.54 8.81
N TYR A 105 11.57 15.45 8.70
CA TYR A 105 10.52 15.67 9.70
C TYR A 105 9.45 14.60 9.66
N ALA A 106 9.14 14.13 8.43
CA ALA A 106 8.23 13.04 8.17
C ALA A 106 8.84 12.12 7.11
N LEU A 107 8.73 10.83 7.33
CA LEU A 107 9.15 9.80 6.39
C LEU A 107 8.18 8.65 6.48
N THR A 108 7.62 8.26 5.34
CA THR A 108 6.68 7.14 5.24
C THR A 108 6.88 6.43 3.92
N PHE A 109 7.02 5.11 3.94
CA PHE A 109 6.80 4.29 2.77
C PHE A 109 5.29 4.05 2.64
N PHE A 110 4.77 4.04 1.43
CA PHE A 110 3.37 3.73 1.17
C PHE A 110 3.24 2.72 0.05
N ASN A 111 2.23 1.88 0.19
CA ASN A 111 1.83 0.90 -0.82
C ASN A 111 0.31 0.97 -0.98
N GLN A 112 -0.14 1.50 -2.10
CA GLN A 112 -1.55 1.64 -2.44
C GLN A 112 -1.88 0.71 -3.60
N MET A 113 -2.40 -0.45 -3.27
CA MET A 113 -2.84 -1.40 -4.28
C MET A 113 -4.19 -0.96 -4.85
N ALA A 114 -4.28 -0.91 -6.17
CA ALA A 114 -5.53 -0.78 -6.89
C ALA A 114 -5.85 -2.09 -7.63
N PHE A 115 -6.99 -2.16 -8.30
CA PHE A 115 -7.43 -3.43 -8.90
C PHE A 115 -6.44 -3.98 -9.93
N ASP A 116 -6.03 -3.15 -10.89
CA ASP A 116 -5.14 -3.56 -11.98
C ASP A 116 -3.66 -3.23 -11.70
N VAL A 117 -3.37 -2.02 -11.27
CA VAL A 117 -2.01 -1.51 -11.03
C VAL A 117 -1.98 -0.68 -9.77
N GLY A 118 -1.08 -1.00 -8.86
CA GLY A 118 -0.86 -0.24 -7.64
C GLY A 118 0.18 0.88 -7.82
N GLY A 119 0.26 1.72 -6.80
CA GLY A 119 1.32 2.70 -6.62
C GLY A 119 2.01 2.50 -5.29
N MET A 120 3.33 2.56 -5.27
CA MET A 120 4.11 2.49 -4.04
C MET A 120 5.19 3.56 -4.05
N GLY A 121 5.69 3.92 -2.89
CA GLY A 121 6.73 4.93 -2.85
C GLY A 121 7.11 5.40 -1.47
N ILE A 122 8.00 6.39 -1.45
CA ILE A 122 8.52 7.01 -0.25
C ILE A 122 8.11 8.47 -0.26
N TYR A 123 7.45 8.89 0.80
CA TYR A 123 7.18 10.28 1.08
C TYR A 123 8.17 10.80 2.12
N ILE A 124 8.75 11.97 1.88
CA ILE A 124 9.69 12.63 2.79
C ILE A 124 9.33 14.11 2.90
N GLY A 125 9.08 14.57 4.13
CA GLY A 125 8.99 15.99 4.46
C GLY A 125 10.34 16.48 4.98
N THR A 126 10.92 17.52 4.36
CA THR A 126 12.26 18.02 4.70
C THR A 126 12.35 19.55 4.68
N ASP A 127 13.41 20.09 5.23
CA ASP A 127 13.75 21.50 5.07
C ASP A 127 14.15 21.78 3.61
N ARG A 128 13.76 22.97 3.13
CA ARG A 128 14.06 23.45 1.78
C ARG A 128 15.55 23.32 1.43
N LYS A 129 16.44 23.69 2.36
CA LYS A 129 17.89 23.66 2.16
C LYS A 129 18.46 22.25 2.04
N LEU A 130 17.74 21.24 2.52
CA LEU A 130 18.17 19.85 2.55
C LEU A 130 17.64 19.02 1.37
N VAL A 131 16.77 19.57 0.53
CA VAL A 131 16.12 18.86 -0.59
C VAL A 131 17.13 18.11 -1.47
N LYS A 132 18.23 18.74 -1.85
CA LYS A 132 19.25 18.12 -2.72
C LYS A 132 19.92 16.93 -2.04
N GLU A 133 20.28 17.11 -0.78
CA GLU A 133 20.96 16.05 -0.01
C GLU A 133 20.03 14.89 0.31
N VAL A 134 18.80 15.16 0.74
CA VAL A 134 17.77 14.15 0.98
C VAL A 134 17.47 13.34 -0.28
N ASN A 135 17.36 14.02 -1.43
CA ASN A 135 17.14 13.38 -2.73
C ASN A 135 18.29 12.41 -3.08
N ARG A 136 19.56 12.87 -2.86
CA ARG A 136 20.76 12.05 -3.10
C ARG A 136 20.79 10.82 -2.19
N ILE A 137 20.54 11.00 -0.89
CA ILE A 137 20.56 9.93 0.11
C ILE A 137 19.42 8.92 -0.19
N ALA A 138 18.19 9.39 -0.39
CA ALA A 138 17.06 8.50 -0.66
C ALA A 138 17.30 7.63 -1.89
N LYS A 139 17.78 8.19 -2.99
CA LYS A 139 18.12 7.43 -4.20
C LYS A 139 19.24 6.43 -3.95
N SER A 140 20.29 6.83 -3.21
CA SER A 140 21.40 5.93 -2.84
C SER A 140 20.93 4.76 -1.99
N GLU A 141 20.05 5.00 -1.01
CA GLU A 141 19.52 3.92 -0.16
C GLU A 141 18.61 2.98 -0.94
N ILE A 142 17.76 3.49 -1.85
CA ILE A 142 16.98 2.64 -2.76
C ILE A 142 17.91 1.75 -3.61
N GLN A 143 19.00 2.31 -4.15
CA GLN A 143 19.98 1.53 -4.93
C GLN A 143 20.65 0.44 -4.09
N LYS A 144 21.03 0.75 -2.85
CA LYS A 144 21.60 -0.23 -1.92
C LYS A 144 20.61 -1.36 -1.62
N ILE A 145 19.35 -1.03 -1.33
CA ILE A 145 18.29 -2.01 -1.10
C ILE A 145 18.14 -2.97 -2.29
N VAL A 146 18.09 -2.42 -3.50
CA VAL A 146 17.96 -3.22 -4.72
C VAL A 146 19.17 -4.12 -4.97
N LYS A 147 20.39 -3.62 -4.67
CA LYS A 147 21.66 -4.35 -4.88
C LYS A 147 21.93 -5.40 -3.82
N GLU A 148 21.78 -5.04 -2.55
CA GLU A 148 22.18 -5.85 -1.40
C GLU A 148 21.05 -6.77 -0.92
N GLY A 149 19.79 -6.35 -1.12
CA GLY A 149 18.61 -7.05 -0.63
C GLY A 149 18.45 -6.91 0.89
N PHE A 150 17.70 -7.83 1.46
CA PHE A 150 17.34 -7.89 2.87
C PHE A 150 17.91 -9.15 3.53
N SER A 151 17.88 -9.18 4.86
CA SER A 151 18.23 -10.35 5.66
C SER A 151 16.99 -11.20 5.99
N ASP A 152 17.20 -12.46 6.36
CA ASP A 152 16.13 -13.34 6.86
C ASP A 152 15.47 -12.76 8.12
N GLU A 153 16.23 -12.07 8.97
CA GLU A 153 15.73 -11.45 10.18
C GLU A 153 14.78 -10.28 9.86
N GLU A 154 15.12 -9.40 8.91
CA GLU A 154 14.23 -8.32 8.46
C GLU A 154 12.91 -8.87 7.93
N VAL A 155 12.96 -9.89 7.09
CA VAL A 155 11.76 -10.54 6.54
C VAL A 155 10.92 -11.20 7.63
N LYS A 156 11.56 -11.93 8.56
CA LYS A 156 10.88 -12.56 9.70
C LYS A 156 10.17 -11.55 10.58
N ASN A 157 10.84 -10.45 10.93
CA ASN A 157 10.27 -9.39 11.77
C ASN A 157 9.10 -8.70 11.10
N ALA A 158 9.20 -8.39 9.80
CA ALA A 158 8.12 -7.82 9.02
C ALA A 158 6.89 -8.75 8.95
N LYS A 159 7.09 -10.04 8.70
CA LYS A 159 6.01 -11.04 8.70
C LYS A 159 5.33 -11.12 10.06
N ASN A 160 6.08 -11.17 11.14
CA ASN A 160 5.52 -11.20 12.50
C ASN A 160 4.69 -9.95 12.79
N TYR A 161 5.17 -8.77 12.38
CA TYR A 161 4.45 -7.51 12.53
C TYR A 161 3.14 -7.50 11.74
N LEU A 162 3.16 -7.92 10.48
CA LEU A 162 1.97 -8.00 9.63
C LEU A 162 0.93 -8.97 10.19
N LEU A 163 1.36 -10.15 10.60
CA LEU A 163 0.47 -11.18 11.18
C LEU A 163 -0.12 -10.70 12.51
N GLY A 164 0.69 -10.10 13.39
CA GLY A 164 0.22 -9.54 14.64
C GLY A 164 -0.85 -8.46 14.44
N ASN A 165 -0.59 -7.49 13.56
CA ASN A 165 -1.54 -6.43 13.23
C ASN A 165 -2.82 -6.98 12.59
N HIS A 166 -2.71 -7.98 11.73
CA HIS A 166 -3.88 -8.63 11.14
C HIS A 166 -4.79 -9.22 12.22
N TYR A 167 -4.24 -10.01 13.14
CA TYR A 167 -5.05 -10.61 14.20
C TYR A 167 -5.65 -9.57 15.15
N ILE A 168 -4.93 -8.51 15.47
CA ILE A 168 -5.45 -7.40 16.28
C ILE A 168 -6.59 -6.69 15.54
N SER A 169 -6.44 -6.42 14.25
CA SER A 169 -7.45 -5.73 13.45
C SER A 169 -8.74 -6.54 13.31
N MET A 170 -8.67 -7.88 13.31
CA MET A 170 -9.83 -8.77 13.18
C MET A 170 -10.63 -9.00 14.50
N GLN A 171 -10.36 -8.25 15.57
CA GLN A 171 -11.05 -8.41 16.85
C GLN A 171 -12.45 -7.79 16.89
N SER A 172 -12.83 -6.98 15.92
CA SER A 172 -14.13 -6.33 15.88
C SER A 172 -15.02 -6.82 14.74
N ASN A 173 -16.33 -6.90 14.99
CA ASN A 173 -17.31 -7.22 13.97
C ASN A 173 -17.25 -6.26 12.77
N GLY A 174 -17.00 -4.97 13.03
CA GLY A 174 -16.86 -3.96 12.00
C GLY A 174 -15.67 -4.24 11.07
N ALA A 175 -14.52 -4.62 11.63
CA ALA A 175 -13.33 -4.97 10.82
C ALA A 175 -13.56 -6.25 9.99
N ILE A 176 -14.21 -7.25 10.57
CA ILE A 176 -14.58 -8.48 9.87
C ILE A 176 -15.54 -8.15 8.72
N ALA A 177 -16.60 -7.37 8.97
CA ALA A 177 -17.54 -6.98 7.93
C ALA A 177 -16.86 -6.18 6.80
N MET A 178 -15.97 -5.22 7.15
CA MET A 178 -15.20 -4.46 6.16
C MET A 178 -14.32 -5.39 5.31
N SER A 179 -13.62 -6.33 5.92
CA SER A 179 -12.76 -7.28 5.20
C SER A 179 -13.58 -8.16 4.25
N MET A 180 -14.77 -8.62 4.68
CA MET A 180 -15.68 -9.38 3.81
C MET A 180 -16.19 -8.55 2.64
N CYS A 181 -16.50 -7.26 2.86
CA CYS A 181 -16.87 -6.34 1.78
C CYS A 181 -15.75 -6.20 0.76
N LEU A 182 -14.54 -5.94 1.22
CA LEU A 182 -13.37 -5.77 0.35
C LEU A 182 -13.06 -7.06 -0.42
N ASP A 183 -13.08 -8.22 0.23
CA ASP A 183 -12.91 -9.51 -0.43
C ASP A 183 -13.90 -9.66 -1.60
N ALA A 184 -15.18 -9.38 -1.36
CA ALA A 184 -16.21 -9.50 -2.37
C ALA A 184 -16.08 -8.45 -3.49
N MET A 185 -15.76 -7.19 -3.13
CA MET A 185 -15.56 -6.10 -4.10
C MET A 185 -14.41 -6.39 -5.07
N TYR A 186 -13.36 -7.04 -4.57
CA TYR A 186 -12.20 -7.40 -5.36
C TYR A 186 -12.28 -8.78 -6.02
N GLY A 187 -13.45 -9.40 -5.99
CA GLY A 187 -13.69 -10.71 -6.61
C GLY A 187 -13.00 -11.88 -5.92
N MET A 188 -12.56 -11.69 -4.69
CA MET A 188 -11.98 -12.74 -3.88
C MET A 188 -13.09 -13.61 -3.25
N LYS A 189 -12.74 -14.82 -2.86
CA LYS A 189 -13.69 -15.69 -2.14
C LYS A 189 -14.05 -15.06 -0.79
N PRO A 190 -15.32 -15.07 -0.38
CA PRO A 190 -15.73 -14.58 0.93
C PRO A 190 -14.92 -15.23 2.04
N GLY A 191 -14.40 -14.40 2.94
CA GLY A 191 -13.53 -14.86 4.02
C GLY A 191 -12.07 -15.07 3.62
N PHE A 192 -11.65 -14.50 2.50
CA PHE A 192 -10.25 -14.52 2.06
C PHE A 192 -9.31 -13.96 3.14
N PHE A 193 -9.73 -12.96 3.92
CA PHE A 193 -8.97 -12.42 5.04
C PHE A 193 -8.52 -13.48 6.05
N LYS A 194 -9.23 -14.62 6.17
CA LYS A 194 -8.83 -15.76 7.04
C LYS A 194 -7.66 -16.55 6.49
N VAL A 195 -7.46 -16.53 5.17
CA VAL A 195 -6.36 -17.26 4.52
C VAL A 195 -5.18 -16.37 4.15
N TRP A 196 -5.36 -15.04 4.19
CA TRP A 196 -4.29 -14.06 3.96
C TRP A 196 -3.03 -14.33 4.82
N PRO A 197 -3.13 -14.67 6.14
CA PRO A 197 -1.95 -15.01 6.94
C PRO A 197 -1.09 -16.12 6.34
N LYS A 198 -1.71 -17.14 5.77
CA LYS A 198 -0.99 -18.25 5.13
C LYS A 198 -0.21 -17.81 3.89
N HIS A 199 -0.68 -16.77 3.18
CA HIS A 199 0.06 -16.21 2.05
C HIS A 199 1.28 -15.43 2.54
N ILE A 200 1.14 -14.62 3.59
CA ILE A 200 2.28 -13.90 4.19
C ILE A 200 3.31 -14.88 4.76
N GLU A 201 2.89 -15.94 5.44
CA GLU A 201 3.80 -16.97 5.97
C GLU A 201 4.66 -17.63 4.89
N LYS A 202 4.12 -17.80 3.68
CA LYS A 202 4.83 -18.41 2.55
C LYS A 202 5.84 -17.50 1.87
N VAL A 203 5.76 -16.19 2.08
CA VAL A 203 6.71 -15.24 1.48
C VAL A 203 8.13 -15.56 1.96
N THR A 204 9.04 -15.70 1.01
CA THR A 204 10.45 -15.98 1.26
C THR A 204 11.32 -14.74 1.11
N LEU A 205 12.56 -14.78 1.63
CA LEU A 205 13.56 -13.75 1.39
C LEU A 205 13.79 -13.52 -0.12
N ASN A 206 13.81 -14.59 -0.91
CA ASN A 206 13.98 -14.48 -2.36
C ASN A 206 12.82 -13.74 -3.02
N ASP A 207 11.57 -13.92 -2.55
CA ASP A 207 10.42 -13.20 -3.07
C ASP A 207 10.52 -11.71 -2.77
N VAL A 208 10.87 -11.35 -1.53
CA VAL A 208 11.04 -9.94 -1.13
C VAL A 208 12.14 -9.27 -1.94
N ASN A 209 13.28 -9.92 -2.09
CA ASN A 209 14.40 -9.41 -2.89
C ASN A 209 14.06 -9.30 -4.38
N ARG A 210 13.26 -10.22 -4.90
CA ARG A 210 12.78 -10.20 -6.29
C ARG A 210 11.85 -9.02 -6.53
N VAL A 211 10.86 -8.81 -5.67
CA VAL A 211 9.93 -7.68 -5.82
C VAL A 211 10.61 -6.34 -5.56
N ALA A 212 11.57 -6.24 -4.65
CA ALA A 212 12.37 -5.03 -4.48
C ALA A 212 13.09 -4.65 -5.78
N ARG A 213 13.76 -5.61 -6.43
CA ARG A 213 14.41 -5.38 -7.74
C ARG A 213 13.43 -5.06 -8.87
N LYS A 214 12.23 -5.68 -8.86
CA LYS A 214 11.21 -5.48 -9.90
C LYS A 214 10.57 -4.10 -9.82
N TYR A 215 10.23 -3.64 -8.63
CA TYR A 215 9.39 -2.48 -8.42
C TYR A 215 10.16 -1.21 -8.03
N LEU A 216 11.30 -1.31 -7.32
CA LEU A 216 12.10 -0.14 -6.93
C LEU A 216 13.10 0.26 -8.02
N ASP A 217 12.65 0.34 -9.26
CA ASP A 217 13.47 0.68 -10.43
C ASP A 217 13.56 2.21 -10.59
N LEU A 218 14.73 2.78 -10.29
CA LEU A 218 14.96 4.22 -10.40
C LEU A 218 14.82 4.76 -11.84
N GLU A 219 14.96 3.89 -12.87
CA GLU A 219 14.76 4.30 -14.26
C GLU A 219 13.28 4.42 -14.65
N LYS A 220 12.39 3.97 -13.79
CA LYS A 220 10.93 4.08 -13.93
C LYS A 220 10.29 4.92 -12.84
N MET A 221 11.09 5.50 -11.97
CA MET A 221 10.64 6.27 -10.83
C MET A 221 10.05 7.62 -11.26
N VAL A 222 8.94 7.99 -10.61
CA VAL A 222 8.42 9.36 -10.64
C VAL A 222 8.88 10.08 -9.37
N SER A 223 9.68 11.12 -9.53
CA SER A 223 10.12 11.96 -8.42
C SER A 223 9.31 13.26 -8.42
N VAL A 224 8.71 13.59 -7.30
CA VAL A 224 7.93 14.83 -7.12
C VAL A 224 8.52 15.62 -5.98
N ASN A 225 8.74 16.92 -6.21
CA ASN A 225 9.10 17.88 -5.17
C ASN A 225 8.07 19.02 -5.16
N VAL A 226 7.39 19.21 -4.04
CA VAL A 226 6.45 20.31 -3.82
C VAL A 226 6.97 21.17 -2.67
N GLY A 227 7.16 22.45 -2.91
CA GLY A 227 7.65 23.40 -1.91
C GLY A 227 8.35 24.59 -2.56
N GLY A 228 9.05 25.38 -1.77
CA GLY A 228 9.77 26.54 -2.28
C GLY A 228 10.99 26.15 -3.11
N LYS A 229 11.38 27.01 -4.06
CA LYS A 229 12.65 26.93 -4.77
C LYS A 229 13.80 27.43 -3.87
N ASP A 230 14.99 26.85 -4.03
CA ASP A 230 16.24 27.37 -3.45
C ASP A 230 16.55 28.76 -4.01
#